data_124edb6e54b1f98b7de85a2eb384bd4c
#
_entry.id   124edb6e54b1f98b7de85a2eb384bd4c
#
_cell.length_a   1.000
_cell.length_b   1.000
_cell.length_c   1.000
_cell.angle_alpha   90.00
_cell.angle_beta   90.00
_cell.angle_gamma   90.00
#
_symmetry.space_group_name_H-M   'P 1'
#
loop_
_entity.id
_entity.type
_entity.pdbx_description
1 polymer ?
#
loop_
_entity_poly.entity_id
_entity_poly.type
_entity_poly.pdbx_seq_one_letter_code
_entity_poly.pdbx_strand_id
1 'polypeptide(L)'
;MTINLQTIATEHRNENTMNLDQMSSLEIITEMNREDALIASAIQPHLPNIAKVIEYCIEVILQGGRIIYMGAGTSGRLGVLDAAECPPTFGVSADLVVGLIAGGEGAFIKAREGSEDSVELGKQDLIQIGLNERDIVIGLAASGRTPYVLGGLSYAQELGCHTAAISNTYHSKIGEVAEIAVDVPVGAEVLTGSTRLKSGTAEKMILNMISTATMVGLGKAYQNLMVDVMQTNEKLRNRAENIVMEATGVERSVARATIDTAKGSCKVAITMILANCSYEDAVMRLQEACGHVREAIMEK
;
A
#
# COMPACT_ATOMS: atom_id res chain seq x y z
N MET A 1 28.96 16.84 -3.86
CA MET A 1 28.24 17.84 -4.68
C MET A 1 27.26 18.56 -3.78
N THR A 2 27.25 19.90 -3.81
CA THR A 2 26.29 20.69 -3.01
C THR A 2 24.90 20.54 -3.64
N ILE A 3 23.94 20.03 -2.86
CA ILE A 3 22.56 19.86 -3.32
C ILE A 3 21.92 21.26 -3.46
N ASN A 4 21.42 21.61 -4.63
CA ASN A 4 20.65 22.83 -4.80
C ASN A 4 19.19 22.60 -4.34
N LEU A 5 18.88 22.93 -3.08
CA LEU A 5 17.56 22.78 -2.49
C LEU A 5 16.47 23.60 -3.20
N GLN A 6 16.85 24.69 -3.88
CA GLN A 6 15.89 25.56 -4.61
C GLN A 6 15.22 24.88 -5.81
N THR A 7 15.77 23.75 -6.28
CA THR A 7 15.17 22.98 -7.38
C THR A 7 14.20 21.87 -6.89
N ILE A 8 14.05 21.72 -5.59
CA ILE A 8 13.23 20.67 -4.98
C ILE A 8 11.92 21.29 -4.48
N ALA A 9 10.79 20.92 -5.08
CA ALA A 9 9.50 21.51 -4.78
C ALA A 9 9.11 21.41 -3.28
N THR A 10 9.49 20.32 -2.62
CA THR A 10 9.23 20.09 -1.17
C THR A 10 10.04 21.00 -0.25
N GLU A 11 11.09 21.67 -0.76
CA GLU A 11 11.95 22.61 -0.01
C GLU A 11 11.54 24.06 -0.21
N HIS A 12 10.56 24.33 -1.06
CA HIS A 12 10.06 25.70 -1.27
C HIS A 12 9.26 26.14 -0.05
N ARG A 13 9.27 27.46 0.18
CA ARG A 13 8.43 28.07 1.22
C ARG A 13 6.99 28.16 0.75
N ASN A 14 6.03 27.84 1.62
CA ASN A 14 4.62 28.03 1.35
C ASN A 14 4.24 29.49 1.60
N GLU A 15 3.75 30.18 0.57
CA GLU A 15 3.42 31.59 0.63
C GLU A 15 2.25 31.88 1.60
N ASN A 16 1.36 30.90 1.80
CA ASN A 16 0.20 31.04 2.69
C ASN A 16 0.58 30.93 4.19
N THR A 17 1.80 30.47 4.50
CA THR A 17 2.24 30.22 5.88
C THR A 17 3.52 30.95 6.25
N MET A 18 3.83 32.08 5.58
CA MET A 18 5.03 32.88 5.83
C MET A 18 5.11 33.46 7.24
N ASN A 19 3.98 33.60 7.92
CA ASN A 19 3.83 34.10 9.28
C ASN A 19 3.34 33.00 10.26
N LEU A 20 3.63 31.74 9.98
CA LEU A 20 3.19 30.57 10.76
C LEU A 20 3.51 30.70 12.26
N ASP A 21 4.64 31.27 12.60
CA ASP A 21 5.11 31.52 13.97
C ASP A 21 4.29 32.55 14.75
N GLN A 22 3.45 33.34 14.07
CA GLN A 22 2.57 34.37 14.66
C GLN A 22 1.10 33.92 14.68
N MET A 23 0.77 32.81 14.07
CA MET A 23 -0.58 32.28 13.99
C MET A 23 -1.01 31.63 15.30
N SER A 24 -2.29 31.80 15.65
CA SER A 24 -2.92 30.97 16.67
C SER A 24 -3.02 29.51 16.26
N SER A 25 -3.21 28.61 17.22
CA SER A 25 -3.38 27.17 16.93
C SER A 25 -4.52 26.91 15.94
N LEU A 26 -5.63 27.65 16.01
CA LEU A 26 -6.74 27.51 15.09
C LEU A 26 -6.38 27.94 13.68
N GLU A 27 -5.66 29.04 13.51
CA GLU A 27 -5.19 29.50 12.21
C GLU A 27 -4.22 28.50 11.59
N ILE A 28 -3.26 27.98 12.37
CA ILE A 28 -2.31 26.95 11.90
C ILE A 28 -3.06 25.73 11.36
N ILE A 29 -3.95 25.12 12.15
CA ILE A 29 -4.66 23.90 11.73
C ILE A 29 -5.66 24.18 10.59
N THR A 30 -6.18 25.40 10.47
CA THR A 30 -7.03 25.80 9.35
C THR A 30 -6.23 25.83 8.06
N GLU A 31 -5.02 26.41 8.07
CA GLU A 31 -4.15 26.40 6.89
C GLU A 31 -3.67 24.97 6.55
N MET A 32 -3.32 24.15 7.56
CA MET A 32 -3.00 22.74 7.34
C MET A 32 -4.15 22.00 6.65
N ASN A 33 -5.37 22.15 7.15
CA ASN A 33 -6.55 21.50 6.57
C ASN A 33 -6.82 21.97 5.13
N ARG A 34 -6.62 23.28 4.83
CA ARG A 34 -6.75 23.81 3.48
C ARG A 34 -5.74 23.21 2.52
N GLU A 35 -4.49 23.12 2.94
CA GLU A 35 -3.41 22.54 2.15
C GLU A 35 -3.63 21.02 1.94
N ASP A 36 -4.04 20.29 2.98
CA ASP A 36 -4.32 18.87 2.91
C ASP A 36 -5.51 18.55 1.98
N ALA A 37 -6.50 19.43 1.87
CA ALA A 37 -7.62 19.26 0.96
C ALA A 37 -7.21 19.21 -0.53
N LEU A 38 -6.02 19.69 -0.88
CA LEU A 38 -5.50 19.66 -2.26
C LEU A 38 -4.89 18.30 -2.66
N ILE A 39 -4.58 17.43 -1.71
CA ILE A 39 -3.82 16.20 -1.94
C ILE A 39 -4.56 15.26 -2.90
N ALA A 40 -5.84 15.01 -2.68
CA ALA A 40 -6.61 14.11 -3.54
C ALA A 40 -6.67 14.61 -4.99
N SER A 41 -6.79 15.93 -5.19
CA SER A 41 -6.76 16.55 -6.51
C SER A 41 -5.37 16.45 -7.16
N ALA A 42 -4.29 16.52 -6.38
CA ALA A 42 -2.93 16.34 -6.88
C ALA A 42 -2.68 14.89 -7.32
N ILE A 43 -3.25 13.90 -6.64
CA ILE A 43 -3.15 12.48 -7.01
C ILE A 43 -3.94 12.16 -8.28
N GLN A 44 -5.08 12.79 -8.51
CA GLN A 44 -6.03 12.45 -9.57
C GLN A 44 -5.40 12.28 -10.98
N PRO A 45 -4.51 13.17 -11.47
CA PRO A 45 -3.89 13.01 -12.79
C PRO A 45 -2.97 11.76 -12.91
N HIS A 46 -2.53 11.21 -11.79
CA HIS A 46 -1.60 10.09 -11.70
C HIS A 46 -2.27 8.73 -11.53
N LEU A 47 -3.60 8.69 -11.39
CA LEU A 47 -4.37 7.43 -11.26
C LEU A 47 -4.06 6.40 -12.35
N PRO A 48 -3.86 6.77 -13.64
CA PRO A 48 -3.50 5.79 -14.65
C PRO A 48 -2.16 5.09 -14.40
N ASN A 49 -1.16 5.80 -13.87
CA ASN A 49 0.13 5.19 -13.52
C ASN A 49 0.01 4.32 -12.26
N ILE A 50 -0.77 4.77 -11.26
CA ILE A 50 -1.08 3.97 -10.06
C ILE A 50 -1.78 2.67 -10.47
N ALA A 51 -2.74 2.72 -11.40
CA ALA A 51 -3.42 1.53 -11.91
C ALA A 51 -2.45 0.53 -12.56
N LYS A 52 -1.47 1.00 -13.34
CA LYS A 52 -0.42 0.12 -13.91
C LYS A 52 0.44 -0.54 -12.82
N VAL A 53 0.78 0.18 -11.75
CA VAL A 53 1.50 -0.41 -10.60
C VAL A 53 0.67 -1.52 -9.98
N ILE A 54 -0.65 -1.31 -9.82
CA ILE A 54 -1.58 -2.31 -9.28
C ILE A 54 -1.63 -3.54 -10.19
N GLU A 55 -1.71 -3.36 -11.51
CA GLU A 55 -1.70 -4.46 -12.49
C GLU A 55 -0.42 -5.30 -12.36
N TYR A 56 0.75 -4.67 -12.24
CA TYR A 56 2.02 -5.37 -11.99
C TYR A 56 2.03 -6.10 -10.64
N CYS A 57 1.50 -5.48 -9.59
CA CYS A 57 1.38 -6.14 -8.28
C CYS A 57 0.52 -7.40 -8.33
N ILE A 58 -0.61 -7.36 -9.06
CA ILE A 58 -1.49 -8.53 -9.25
C ILE A 58 -0.74 -9.62 -10.03
N GLU A 59 -0.12 -9.28 -11.16
CA GLU A 59 0.63 -10.21 -11.99
C GLU A 59 1.75 -10.91 -11.20
N VAL A 60 2.56 -10.13 -10.51
CA VAL A 60 3.66 -10.60 -9.66
C VAL A 60 3.18 -11.60 -8.61
N ILE A 61 2.10 -11.29 -7.89
CA ILE A 61 1.57 -12.19 -6.85
C ILE A 61 1.01 -13.48 -7.46
N LEU A 62 0.33 -13.41 -8.60
CA LEU A 62 -0.16 -14.60 -9.31
C LEU A 62 0.98 -15.52 -9.79
N GLN A 63 2.16 -14.96 -10.04
CA GLN A 63 3.38 -15.69 -10.39
C GLN A 63 4.18 -16.19 -9.17
N GLY A 64 3.66 -15.97 -7.96
CA GLY A 64 4.29 -16.36 -6.69
C GLY A 64 5.40 -15.43 -6.21
N GLY A 65 5.42 -14.18 -6.68
CA GLY A 65 6.28 -13.10 -6.22
C GLY A 65 5.65 -12.29 -5.08
N ARG A 66 6.31 -11.19 -4.70
CA ARG A 66 5.98 -10.32 -3.55
C ARG A 66 5.99 -8.85 -3.94
N ILE A 67 5.28 -8.03 -3.16
CA ILE A 67 5.39 -6.56 -3.21
C ILE A 67 6.40 -6.12 -2.16
N ILE A 68 7.42 -5.36 -2.58
CA ILE A 68 8.44 -4.83 -1.69
C ILE A 68 8.37 -3.30 -1.72
N TYR A 69 7.91 -2.70 -0.62
CA TYR A 69 8.02 -1.25 -0.40
C TYR A 69 9.37 -0.93 0.18
N MET A 70 10.04 0.11 -0.31
CA MET A 70 11.29 0.57 0.28
C MET A 70 11.37 2.10 0.34
N GLY A 71 11.84 2.63 1.46
CA GLY A 71 11.94 4.07 1.66
C GLY A 71 12.77 4.43 2.88
N ALA A 72 12.98 5.72 3.10
CA ALA A 72 13.66 6.26 4.27
C ALA A 72 12.73 7.15 5.09
N GLY A 73 13.00 7.33 6.38
CA GLY A 73 12.26 8.23 7.25
C GLY A 73 10.75 7.97 7.25
N THR A 74 9.95 8.99 6.96
CA THR A 74 8.48 8.90 6.91
C THR A 74 8.01 7.98 5.80
N SER A 75 8.56 8.09 4.59
CA SER A 75 8.21 7.26 3.44
C SER A 75 8.43 5.78 3.73
N GLY A 76 9.58 5.40 4.32
CA GLY A 76 9.84 4.02 4.73
C GLY A 76 8.86 3.53 5.81
N ARG A 77 8.49 4.39 6.79
CA ARG A 77 7.50 4.04 7.81
C ARG A 77 6.13 3.77 7.21
N LEU A 78 5.71 4.55 6.21
CA LEU A 78 4.43 4.36 5.53
C LEU A 78 4.39 3.05 4.75
N GLY A 79 5.48 2.68 4.07
CA GLY A 79 5.61 1.38 3.41
C GLY A 79 5.52 0.20 4.39
N VAL A 80 6.21 0.29 5.54
CA VAL A 80 6.12 -0.73 6.61
C VAL A 80 4.71 -0.80 7.20
N LEU A 81 4.06 0.36 7.41
CA LEU A 81 2.70 0.42 7.94
C LEU A 81 1.70 -0.27 7.01
N ASP A 82 1.70 0.07 5.72
CA ASP A 82 0.79 -0.52 4.73
C ASP A 82 1.01 -2.05 4.60
N ALA A 83 2.27 -2.49 4.59
CA ALA A 83 2.63 -3.90 4.58
C ALA A 83 2.10 -4.65 5.81
N ALA A 84 2.24 -4.06 7.00
CA ALA A 84 1.79 -4.66 8.26
C ALA A 84 0.26 -4.81 8.37
N GLU A 85 -0.50 -3.96 7.67
CA GLU A 85 -1.97 -4.00 7.67
C GLU A 85 -2.56 -5.03 6.67
N CYS A 86 -1.78 -5.53 5.72
CA CYS A 86 -2.25 -6.50 4.72
C CYS A 86 -2.67 -7.85 5.35
N PRO A 87 -1.89 -8.49 6.25
CA PRO A 87 -2.28 -9.76 6.85
C PRO A 87 -3.62 -9.71 7.63
N PRO A 88 -3.85 -8.78 8.57
CA PRO A 88 -5.09 -8.75 9.33
C PRO A 88 -6.31 -8.37 8.47
N THR A 89 -6.11 -7.60 7.39
CA THR A 89 -7.20 -7.12 6.53
C THR A 89 -7.60 -8.15 5.47
N PHE A 90 -6.62 -8.79 4.83
CA PHE A 90 -6.84 -9.63 3.66
C PHE A 90 -6.50 -11.11 3.87
N GLY A 91 -6.07 -11.49 5.07
CA GLY A 91 -5.72 -12.89 5.39
C GLY A 91 -4.55 -13.43 4.58
N VAL A 92 -3.61 -12.57 4.19
CA VAL A 92 -2.41 -12.96 3.43
C VAL A 92 -1.22 -13.20 4.35
N SER A 93 -0.19 -13.89 3.83
CA SER A 93 1.09 -14.03 4.57
C SER A 93 1.74 -12.66 4.77
N ALA A 94 2.42 -12.47 5.90
CA ALA A 94 3.23 -11.29 6.17
C ALA A 94 4.40 -11.12 5.17
N ASP A 95 4.79 -12.21 4.50
CA ASP A 95 5.84 -12.19 3.50
C ASP A 95 5.37 -11.72 2.12
N LEU A 96 4.04 -11.59 1.90
CA LEU A 96 3.49 -11.20 0.59
C LEU A 96 3.72 -9.74 0.26
N VAL A 97 3.60 -8.87 1.27
CA VAL A 97 3.88 -7.44 1.17
C VAL A 97 4.91 -7.10 2.24
N VAL A 98 6.09 -6.68 1.82
CA VAL A 98 7.24 -6.43 2.71
C VAL A 98 7.57 -4.94 2.68
N GLY A 99 7.75 -4.34 3.85
CA GLY A 99 8.19 -2.96 3.98
C GLY A 99 9.63 -2.87 4.47
N LEU A 100 10.48 -2.20 3.71
CA LEU A 100 11.87 -1.91 4.06
C LEU A 100 12.05 -0.42 4.40
N ILE A 101 12.74 -0.16 5.49
CA ILE A 101 13.10 1.19 5.93
C ILE A 101 14.61 1.32 6.07
N ALA A 102 15.19 2.36 5.50
CA ALA A 102 16.62 2.65 5.62
C ALA A 102 17.06 2.69 7.10
N GLY A 103 18.05 1.86 7.44
CA GLY A 103 18.51 1.67 8.82
C GLY A 103 17.83 0.53 9.58
N GLY A 104 16.95 -0.25 8.90
CA GLY A 104 16.32 -1.47 9.43
C GLY A 104 15.18 -1.19 10.42
N GLU A 105 14.63 -2.25 11.03
CA GLU A 105 13.44 -2.18 11.88
C GLU A 105 13.52 -1.13 12.99
N GLY A 106 14.69 -0.95 13.61
CA GLY A 106 14.89 0.06 14.65
C GLY A 106 14.64 1.49 14.18
N ALA A 107 14.79 1.78 12.88
CA ALA A 107 14.55 3.09 12.28
C ALA A 107 13.04 3.43 12.18
N PHE A 108 12.16 2.46 12.34
CA PHE A 108 10.73 2.69 12.43
C PHE A 108 10.38 3.53 13.67
N ILE A 109 10.97 3.21 14.80
CA ILE A 109 10.72 3.90 16.09
C ILE A 109 11.65 5.11 16.26
N LYS A 110 12.95 4.94 16.00
CA LYS A 110 13.95 5.98 16.21
C LYS A 110 14.73 6.23 14.93
N ALA A 111 14.63 7.46 14.39
CA ALA A 111 15.33 7.85 13.18
C ALA A 111 16.84 7.51 13.27
N ARG A 112 17.37 6.91 12.21
CA ARG A 112 18.81 6.65 12.02
C ARG A 112 19.30 7.56 10.92
N GLU A 113 20.04 8.59 11.30
CA GLU A 113 20.62 9.54 10.36
C GLU A 113 21.69 8.86 9.48
N GLY A 114 21.83 9.32 8.24
CA GLY A 114 22.83 8.85 7.28
C GLY A 114 22.47 7.54 6.56
N SER A 115 21.50 6.76 7.04
CA SER A 115 21.09 5.51 6.37
C SER A 115 20.43 5.78 5.00
N GLU A 116 19.76 6.91 4.85
CA GLU A 116 19.08 7.32 3.62
C GLU A 116 20.05 7.70 2.49
N ASP A 117 21.30 8.09 2.86
CA ASP A 117 22.33 8.55 1.92
C ASP A 117 23.12 7.39 1.28
N SER A 118 22.89 6.15 1.71
CA SER A 118 23.63 4.98 1.25
C SER A 118 22.93 4.25 0.12
N VAL A 119 23.43 4.38 -1.10
CA VAL A 119 23.02 3.58 -2.28
C VAL A 119 23.22 2.09 -2.03
N GLU A 120 24.37 1.74 -1.45
CA GLU A 120 24.74 0.33 -1.18
C GLU A 120 23.81 -0.33 -0.18
N LEU A 121 23.36 0.40 0.86
CA LEU A 121 22.44 -0.15 1.86
C LEU A 121 21.11 -0.56 1.22
N GLY A 122 20.58 0.24 0.29
CA GLY A 122 19.35 -0.09 -0.42
C GLY A 122 19.44 -1.42 -1.20
N LYS A 123 20.59 -1.66 -1.85
CA LYS A 123 20.88 -2.94 -2.51
C LYS A 123 21.02 -4.08 -1.49
N GLN A 124 21.77 -3.87 -0.41
CA GLN A 124 22.00 -4.89 0.60
C GLN A 124 20.72 -5.36 1.29
N ASP A 125 19.81 -4.45 1.63
CA ASP A 125 18.54 -4.80 2.24
C ASP A 125 17.68 -5.69 1.33
N LEU A 126 17.69 -5.44 0.01
CA LEU A 126 17.00 -6.29 -0.96
C LEU A 126 17.66 -7.67 -1.12
N ILE A 127 18.99 -7.73 -1.09
CA ILE A 127 19.73 -9.01 -1.08
C ILE A 127 19.37 -9.82 0.17
N GLN A 128 19.32 -9.16 1.33
CA GLN A 128 19.06 -9.82 2.61
C GLN A 128 17.68 -10.47 2.68
N ILE A 129 16.66 -9.87 2.05
CA ILE A 129 15.31 -10.47 1.97
C ILE A 129 15.16 -11.49 0.84
N GLY A 130 16.24 -11.78 0.10
CA GLY A 130 16.23 -12.71 -1.03
C GLY A 130 15.34 -12.23 -2.17
N LEU A 131 15.50 -10.95 -2.60
CA LEU A 131 14.80 -10.42 -3.78
C LEU A 131 15.06 -11.31 -4.98
N ASN A 132 14.04 -11.60 -5.78
CA ASN A 132 14.14 -12.36 -7.03
C ASN A 132 13.30 -11.72 -8.14
N GLU A 133 13.52 -12.16 -9.39
CA GLU A 133 12.93 -11.60 -10.60
C GLU A 133 11.40 -11.60 -10.65
N ARG A 134 10.73 -12.36 -9.77
CA ARG A 134 9.26 -12.39 -9.69
C ARG A 134 8.68 -11.34 -8.77
N ASP A 135 9.52 -10.63 -8.00
CA ASP A 135 9.07 -9.59 -7.08
C ASP A 135 8.89 -8.24 -7.80
N ILE A 136 8.09 -7.35 -7.22
CA ILE A 136 8.04 -5.93 -7.60
C ILE A 136 8.61 -5.08 -6.47
N VAL A 137 9.48 -4.12 -6.81
CA VAL A 137 10.02 -3.14 -5.86
C VAL A 137 9.41 -1.77 -6.10
N ILE A 138 8.78 -1.20 -5.06
CA ILE A 138 8.16 0.12 -5.08
C ILE A 138 8.96 1.04 -4.17
N GLY A 139 9.71 1.94 -4.78
CA GLY A 139 10.53 2.92 -4.09
C GLY A 139 9.74 4.16 -3.67
N LEU A 140 9.88 4.57 -2.40
CA LEU A 140 9.15 5.68 -1.79
C LEU A 140 10.12 6.78 -1.36
N ALA A 141 9.99 7.97 -1.92
CA ALA A 141 10.80 9.12 -1.53
C ALA A 141 10.09 10.44 -1.86
N ALA A 142 9.60 11.17 -0.86
CA ALA A 142 8.92 12.44 -1.04
C ALA A 142 9.74 13.44 -1.89
N SER A 143 11.05 13.55 -1.65
CA SER A 143 11.96 14.38 -2.44
C SER A 143 12.29 13.80 -3.82
N GLY A 144 11.95 12.55 -4.08
CA GLY A 144 12.20 11.85 -5.33
C GLY A 144 13.68 11.54 -5.62
N ARG A 145 14.58 11.57 -4.61
CA ARG A 145 16.02 11.49 -4.85
C ARG A 145 16.83 10.72 -3.81
N THR A 146 16.19 10.08 -2.86
CA THR A 146 16.83 9.37 -1.75
C THR A 146 17.80 8.30 -2.28
N PRO A 147 19.12 8.38 -1.95
CA PRO A 147 20.12 7.45 -2.47
C PRO A 147 19.83 5.99 -2.14
N TYR A 148 19.36 5.69 -0.94
CA TYR A 148 18.91 4.35 -0.54
C TYR A 148 17.89 3.75 -1.51
N VAL A 149 16.88 4.54 -1.91
CA VAL A 149 15.83 4.11 -2.84
C VAL A 149 16.40 3.94 -4.26
N LEU A 150 17.25 4.88 -4.70
CA LEU A 150 17.92 4.77 -5.99
C LEU A 150 18.74 3.47 -6.09
N GLY A 151 19.51 3.13 -5.05
CA GLY A 151 20.31 1.91 -5.00
C GLY A 151 19.45 0.64 -5.08
N GLY A 152 18.35 0.61 -4.34
CA GLY A 152 17.44 -0.53 -4.37
C GLY A 152 16.73 -0.70 -5.71
N LEU A 153 16.17 0.38 -6.29
CA LEU A 153 15.50 0.33 -7.59
C LEU A 153 16.47 -0.08 -8.71
N SER A 154 17.69 0.45 -8.72
CA SER A 154 18.70 0.07 -9.71
C SER A 154 19.03 -1.42 -9.60
N TYR A 155 19.24 -1.94 -8.39
CA TYR A 155 19.51 -3.36 -8.17
C TYR A 155 18.32 -4.25 -8.58
N ALA A 156 17.09 -3.84 -8.26
CA ALA A 156 15.89 -4.56 -8.65
C ALA A 156 15.77 -4.68 -10.19
N GLN A 157 16.05 -3.60 -10.93
CA GLN A 157 16.09 -3.62 -12.39
C GLN A 157 17.19 -4.52 -12.94
N GLU A 158 18.40 -4.48 -12.37
CA GLU A 158 19.50 -5.37 -12.76
C GLU A 158 19.11 -6.84 -12.63
N LEU A 159 18.26 -7.16 -11.64
CA LEU A 159 17.76 -8.52 -11.39
C LEU A 159 16.56 -8.91 -12.28
N GLY A 160 15.96 -7.95 -12.98
CA GLY A 160 14.80 -8.16 -13.84
C GLY A 160 13.46 -8.06 -13.14
N CYS A 161 13.41 -7.48 -11.91
CA CYS A 161 12.16 -7.22 -11.21
C CYS A 161 11.38 -6.06 -11.85
N HIS A 162 10.05 -6.09 -11.77
CA HIS A 162 9.26 -4.88 -11.99
C HIS A 162 9.59 -3.80 -10.95
N THR A 163 9.58 -2.56 -11.37
CA THR A 163 9.90 -1.43 -10.49
C THR A 163 8.92 -0.28 -10.64
N ALA A 164 8.55 0.32 -9.52
CA ALA A 164 7.78 1.55 -9.48
C ALA A 164 8.40 2.55 -8.50
N ALA A 165 8.19 3.83 -8.74
CA ALA A 165 8.65 4.90 -7.86
C ALA A 165 7.48 5.83 -7.51
N ILE A 166 7.35 6.18 -6.23
CA ILE A 166 6.38 7.15 -5.73
C ILE A 166 7.14 8.34 -5.16
N SER A 167 6.86 9.54 -5.65
CA SER A 167 7.46 10.77 -5.18
C SER A 167 6.47 11.93 -5.10
N ASN A 168 6.85 13.01 -4.42
CA ASN A 168 6.04 14.23 -4.32
C ASN A 168 6.70 15.42 -5.00
N THR A 169 7.42 15.15 -6.08
CA THR A 169 8.09 16.16 -6.91
C THR A 169 7.89 15.86 -8.38
N TYR A 170 8.18 16.82 -9.25
CA TYR A 170 8.20 16.62 -10.70
C TYR A 170 9.51 15.97 -11.12
N HIS A 171 9.45 15.05 -12.08
CA HIS A 171 10.64 14.44 -12.71
C HIS A 171 11.65 13.92 -11.68
N SER A 172 11.17 13.03 -10.82
CA SER A 172 11.98 12.49 -9.74
C SER A 172 13.11 11.60 -10.26
N LYS A 173 14.26 11.63 -9.60
CA LYS A 173 15.37 10.74 -9.95
C LYS A 173 15.04 9.27 -9.75
N ILE A 174 14.23 8.94 -8.74
CA ILE A 174 13.77 7.57 -8.54
C ILE A 174 12.80 7.15 -9.64
N GLY A 175 11.99 8.10 -10.18
CA GLY A 175 11.09 7.87 -11.31
C GLY A 175 11.82 7.71 -12.65
N GLU A 176 12.99 8.35 -12.82
CA GLU A 176 13.86 8.15 -14.00
C GLU A 176 14.45 6.73 -14.04
N VAL A 177 14.65 6.11 -12.88
CA VAL A 177 15.17 4.73 -12.75
C VAL A 177 14.06 3.71 -12.87
N ALA A 178 12.89 3.92 -12.26
CA ALA A 178 11.82 2.94 -12.22
C ALA A 178 11.10 2.78 -13.56
N GLU A 179 10.51 1.60 -13.82
CA GLU A 179 9.63 1.34 -14.98
C GLU A 179 8.40 2.24 -14.97
N ILE A 180 7.81 2.45 -13.78
CA ILE A 180 6.64 3.31 -13.61
C ILE A 180 6.95 4.40 -12.60
N ALA A 181 6.86 5.65 -13.03
CA ALA A 181 6.95 6.82 -12.16
C ALA A 181 5.54 7.32 -11.77
N VAL A 182 5.34 7.49 -10.47
CA VAL A 182 4.15 8.13 -9.86
C VAL A 182 4.63 9.39 -9.14
N ASP A 183 4.92 10.42 -9.91
CA ASP A 183 5.43 11.70 -9.43
C ASP A 183 4.25 12.64 -9.13
N VAL A 184 3.85 12.75 -7.87
CA VAL A 184 2.68 13.51 -7.40
C VAL A 184 3.13 14.78 -6.69
N PRO A 185 3.29 15.92 -7.37
CA PRO A 185 3.71 17.16 -6.74
C PRO A 185 2.58 17.72 -5.88
N VAL A 186 2.76 17.72 -4.56
CA VAL A 186 1.79 18.27 -3.60
C VAL A 186 2.06 19.72 -3.19
N GLY A 187 3.09 20.35 -3.79
CA GLY A 187 3.52 21.71 -3.49
C GLY A 187 4.27 21.84 -2.16
N ALA A 188 4.56 23.07 -1.78
CA ALA A 188 5.30 23.40 -0.56
C ALA A 188 4.50 23.02 0.71
N GLU A 189 5.20 22.50 1.71
CA GLU A 189 4.60 22.15 3.00
C GLU A 189 4.28 23.40 3.83
N VAL A 190 3.29 23.31 4.71
CA VAL A 190 2.96 24.43 5.65
C VAL A 190 4.13 24.77 6.57
N LEU A 191 4.95 23.78 6.92
CA LEU A 191 6.23 23.94 7.57
C LEU A 191 7.31 23.47 6.59
N THR A 192 8.05 24.40 6.01
CA THR A 192 9.00 24.17 4.93
C THR A 192 9.93 22.97 5.20
N GLY A 193 10.05 22.08 4.26
CA GLY A 193 10.89 20.87 4.33
C GLY A 193 10.32 19.73 5.18
N SER A 194 9.17 19.91 5.85
CA SER A 194 8.56 18.89 6.69
C SER A 194 7.67 17.92 5.89
N THR A 195 8.29 17.09 5.06
CA THR A 195 7.61 16.16 4.12
C THR A 195 6.80 15.05 4.79
N ARG A 196 6.80 14.96 6.12
CA ARG A 196 5.88 14.09 6.87
C ARG A 196 4.42 14.54 6.80
N LEU A 197 4.13 15.76 6.31
CA LEU A 197 2.81 16.38 6.25
C LEU A 197 2.09 15.99 4.95
N LYS A 198 1.92 16.92 3.98
CA LYS A 198 1.20 16.63 2.71
C LYS A 198 1.83 15.50 1.92
N SER A 199 3.15 15.51 1.78
CA SER A 199 3.87 14.47 1.05
C SER A 199 3.62 13.09 1.66
N GLY A 200 3.79 12.95 2.98
CA GLY A 200 3.50 11.69 3.67
C GLY A 200 2.02 11.29 3.55
N THR A 201 1.08 12.25 3.60
CA THR A 201 -0.34 11.95 3.41
C THR A 201 -0.62 11.45 1.98
N ALA A 202 -0.02 12.06 0.96
CA ALA A 202 -0.14 11.61 -0.42
C ALA A 202 0.43 10.20 -0.62
N GLU A 203 1.64 9.94 -0.12
CA GLU A 203 2.24 8.59 -0.16
C GLU A 203 1.32 7.56 0.51
N LYS A 204 0.79 7.84 1.71
CA LYS A 204 -0.13 6.95 2.41
C LYS A 204 -1.39 6.66 1.59
N MET A 205 -1.98 7.67 0.95
CA MET A 205 -3.16 7.49 0.10
C MET A 205 -2.85 6.60 -1.11
N ILE A 206 -1.69 6.79 -1.76
CA ILE A 206 -1.27 6.00 -2.92
C ILE A 206 -1.00 4.55 -2.50
N LEU A 207 -0.29 4.32 -1.39
CA LEU A 207 -0.03 2.97 -0.87
C LEU A 207 -1.34 2.22 -0.58
N ASN A 208 -2.30 2.87 0.09
CA ASN A 208 -3.62 2.28 0.33
C ASN A 208 -4.38 1.95 -0.98
N MET A 209 -4.24 2.78 -2.02
CA MET A 209 -4.81 2.48 -3.34
C MET A 209 -4.16 1.23 -3.94
N ILE A 210 -2.83 1.14 -3.88
CA ILE A 210 -2.07 0.00 -4.43
C ILE A 210 -2.43 -1.28 -3.68
N SER A 211 -2.27 -1.33 -2.36
CA SER A 211 -2.53 -2.54 -1.58
C SER A 211 -4.00 -2.98 -1.68
N THR A 212 -4.94 -2.06 -1.48
CA THR A 212 -6.37 -2.39 -1.52
C THR A 212 -6.81 -2.89 -2.90
N ALA A 213 -6.47 -2.16 -3.97
CA ALA A 213 -6.91 -2.55 -5.31
C ALA A 213 -6.22 -3.84 -5.78
N THR A 214 -4.96 -4.06 -5.44
CA THR A 214 -4.27 -5.33 -5.69
C THR A 214 -4.99 -6.49 -5.00
N MET A 215 -5.32 -6.36 -3.73
CA MET A 215 -6.01 -7.41 -2.98
C MET A 215 -7.45 -7.65 -3.50
N VAL A 216 -8.15 -6.60 -3.94
CA VAL A 216 -9.45 -6.74 -4.62
C VAL A 216 -9.28 -7.49 -5.94
N GLY A 217 -8.25 -7.17 -6.72
CA GLY A 217 -7.92 -7.88 -7.97
C GLY A 217 -7.56 -9.35 -7.78
N LEU A 218 -7.10 -9.74 -6.57
CA LEU A 218 -6.83 -11.11 -6.15
C LEU A 218 -8.04 -11.80 -5.50
N GLY A 219 -9.24 -11.26 -5.62
CA GLY A 219 -10.47 -11.83 -5.10
C GLY A 219 -10.60 -11.77 -3.57
N LYS A 220 -9.89 -10.85 -2.88
CA LYS A 220 -9.95 -10.68 -1.43
C LYS A 220 -11.16 -9.89 -0.93
N ALA A 221 -12.04 -9.47 -1.84
CA ALA A 221 -13.27 -8.77 -1.53
C ALA A 221 -14.47 -9.37 -2.27
N TYR A 222 -15.65 -9.25 -1.69
CA TYR A 222 -16.92 -9.47 -2.36
C TYR A 222 -17.80 -8.24 -2.16
N GLN A 223 -18.24 -7.61 -3.26
CA GLN A 223 -18.79 -6.25 -3.22
C GLN A 223 -17.78 -5.32 -2.52
N ASN A 224 -18.13 -4.70 -1.40
CA ASN A 224 -17.23 -3.88 -0.57
C ASN A 224 -16.89 -4.55 0.78
N LEU A 225 -17.09 -5.86 0.90
CA LEU A 225 -16.89 -6.63 2.13
C LEU A 225 -15.55 -7.36 2.12
N MET A 226 -14.83 -7.32 3.24
CA MET A 226 -13.58 -8.06 3.47
C MET A 226 -13.89 -9.53 3.76
N VAL A 227 -13.83 -10.40 2.76
CA VAL A 227 -14.25 -11.81 2.89
C VAL A 227 -13.19 -12.77 3.41
N ASP A 228 -11.93 -12.31 3.53
CA ASP A 228 -10.81 -13.10 4.03
C ASP A 228 -10.33 -12.62 5.43
N VAL A 229 -11.22 -12.01 6.20
CA VAL A 229 -10.90 -11.53 7.55
C VAL A 229 -10.51 -12.69 8.48
N MET A 230 -9.40 -12.50 9.23
CA MET A 230 -8.91 -13.46 10.22
C MET A 230 -9.70 -13.36 11.53
N GLN A 231 -10.33 -14.47 11.98
CA GLN A 231 -11.18 -14.49 13.16
C GLN A 231 -10.40 -14.77 14.47
N THR A 232 -9.40 -13.94 14.77
CA THR A 232 -8.47 -14.15 15.89
C THR A 232 -9.03 -13.75 17.26
N ASN A 233 -10.15 -13.01 17.30
CA ASN A 233 -10.80 -12.58 18.55
C ASN A 233 -12.32 -12.48 18.36
N GLU A 234 -13.05 -12.27 19.47
CA GLU A 234 -14.52 -12.21 19.47
C GLU A 234 -15.07 -11.09 18.57
N LYS A 235 -14.45 -9.91 18.56
CA LYS A 235 -14.84 -8.80 17.69
C LYS A 235 -14.75 -9.21 16.21
N LEU A 236 -13.70 -9.92 15.82
CA LEU A 236 -13.48 -10.35 14.43
C LEU A 236 -14.42 -11.51 14.06
N ARG A 237 -14.78 -12.40 15.01
CA ARG A 237 -15.84 -13.40 14.79
C ARG A 237 -17.19 -12.76 14.54
N ASN A 238 -17.59 -11.79 15.36
CA ASN A 238 -18.84 -11.05 15.17
C ASN A 238 -18.83 -10.28 13.83
N ARG A 239 -17.69 -9.74 13.41
CA ARG A 239 -17.53 -9.11 12.10
C ARG A 239 -17.73 -10.12 10.97
N ALA A 240 -17.16 -11.32 11.07
CA ALA A 240 -17.31 -12.38 10.08
C ALA A 240 -18.78 -12.80 9.90
N GLU A 241 -19.52 -12.97 11.01
CA GLU A 241 -20.96 -13.23 10.96
C GLU A 241 -21.72 -12.10 10.23
N ASN A 242 -21.44 -10.83 10.57
CA ASN A 242 -22.07 -9.69 9.92
C ASN A 242 -21.77 -9.66 8.41
N ILE A 243 -20.51 -9.91 8.00
CA ILE A 243 -20.12 -9.98 6.60
C ILE A 243 -20.94 -11.03 5.84
N VAL A 244 -21.10 -12.24 6.40
CA VAL A 244 -21.89 -13.28 5.77
C VAL A 244 -23.37 -12.91 5.70
N MET A 245 -23.94 -12.32 6.78
CA MET A 245 -25.32 -11.83 6.79
C MET A 245 -25.55 -10.75 5.72
N GLU A 246 -24.67 -9.75 5.64
CA GLU A 246 -24.78 -8.65 4.67
C GLU A 246 -24.62 -9.15 3.23
N ALA A 247 -23.72 -10.10 2.99
CA ALA A 247 -23.47 -10.66 1.67
C ALA A 247 -24.62 -11.52 1.16
N THR A 248 -25.35 -12.21 2.07
CA THR A 248 -26.27 -13.29 1.69
C THR A 248 -27.72 -13.06 2.11
N GLY A 249 -27.98 -12.14 3.04
CA GLY A 249 -29.30 -11.87 3.61
C GLY A 249 -29.78 -12.89 4.63
N VAL A 250 -28.97 -13.86 5.05
CA VAL A 250 -29.39 -14.89 6.03
C VAL A 250 -29.35 -14.37 7.46
N GLU A 251 -30.06 -15.04 8.34
CA GLU A 251 -30.05 -14.77 9.78
C GLU A 251 -28.68 -15.15 10.41
N ARG A 252 -28.33 -14.50 11.55
CA ARG A 252 -27.06 -14.71 12.25
C ARG A 252 -26.78 -16.16 12.60
N SER A 253 -27.82 -16.92 13.04
CA SER A 253 -27.68 -18.33 13.36
C SER A 253 -27.25 -19.18 12.19
N VAL A 254 -27.77 -18.88 10.99
CA VAL A 254 -27.39 -19.54 9.73
C VAL A 254 -25.99 -19.13 9.32
N ALA A 255 -25.67 -17.83 9.40
CA ALA A 255 -24.34 -17.32 9.07
C ALA A 255 -23.26 -18.01 9.94
N ARG A 256 -23.46 -18.07 11.26
CA ARG A 256 -22.56 -18.73 12.21
C ARG A 256 -22.37 -20.22 11.86
N ALA A 257 -23.48 -20.97 11.72
CA ALA A 257 -23.40 -22.39 11.41
C ALA A 257 -22.68 -22.66 10.09
N THR A 258 -22.89 -21.81 9.08
CA THR A 258 -22.24 -21.96 7.78
C THR A 258 -20.75 -21.59 7.86
N ILE A 259 -20.36 -20.56 8.63
CA ILE A 259 -18.95 -20.22 8.88
C ILE A 259 -18.24 -21.41 9.57
N ASP A 260 -18.87 -22.05 10.54
CA ASP A 260 -18.31 -23.23 11.22
C ASP A 260 -18.10 -24.39 10.22
N THR A 261 -19.11 -24.65 9.38
CA THR A 261 -19.01 -25.66 8.29
C THR A 261 -17.91 -25.27 7.28
N ALA A 262 -17.77 -23.98 6.98
CA ALA A 262 -16.74 -23.42 6.10
C ALA A 262 -15.35 -23.31 6.76
N LYS A 263 -15.14 -23.96 7.91
CA LYS A 263 -13.87 -23.96 8.68
C LYS A 263 -13.34 -22.55 8.98
N GLY A 264 -14.26 -21.62 9.26
CA GLY A 264 -13.93 -20.25 9.59
C GLY A 264 -13.77 -19.31 8.39
N SER A 265 -13.95 -19.76 7.16
CA SER A 265 -13.83 -18.90 5.96
C SER A 265 -15.15 -18.22 5.61
N CYS A 266 -15.22 -16.88 5.74
CA CYS A 266 -16.37 -16.12 5.28
C CYS A 266 -16.60 -16.26 3.78
N LYS A 267 -15.55 -16.25 2.99
CA LYS A 267 -15.58 -16.39 1.54
C LYS A 267 -16.24 -17.70 1.13
N VAL A 268 -15.83 -18.82 1.72
CA VAL A 268 -16.41 -20.14 1.46
C VAL A 268 -17.84 -20.19 1.94
N ALA A 269 -18.16 -19.67 3.15
CA ALA A 269 -19.52 -19.62 3.68
C ALA A 269 -20.49 -18.84 2.78
N ILE A 270 -20.07 -17.67 2.27
CA ILE A 270 -20.85 -16.87 1.31
C ILE A 270 -21.10 -17.67 0.03
N THR A 271 -20.06 -18.33 -0.50
CA THR A 271 -20.18 -19.14 -1.72
C THR A 271 -21.13 -20.31 -1.52
N MET A 272 -21.04 -21.04 -0.37
CA MET A 272 -21.97 -22.13 -0.04
C MET A 272 -23.42 -21.67 -0.03
N ILE A 273 -23.71 -20.53 0.61
CA ILE A 273 -25.07 -20.00 0.74
C ILE A 273 -25.59 -19.54 -0.64
N LEU A 274 -24.84 -18.70 -1.35
CA LEU A 274 -25.29 -18.07 -2.59
C LEU A 274 -25.38 -19.06 -3.77
N ALA A 275 -24.47 -20.04 -3.83
CA ALA A 275 -24.49 -21.09 -4.85
C ALA A 275 -25.29 -22.33 -4.43
N ASN A 276 -25.85 -22.37 -3.19
CA ASN A 276 -26.56 -23.51 -2.61
C ASN A 276 -25.77 -24.84 -2.79
N CYS A 277 -24.52 -24.87 -2.37
CA CYS A 277 -23.60 -25.99 -2.63
C CYS A 277 -22.89 -26.45 -1.33
N SER A 278 -22.23 -27.63 -1.41
CA SER A 278 -21.42 -28.16 -0.32
C SER A 278 -20.16 -27.33 -0.07
N TYR A 279 -19.47 -27.60 1.07
CA TYR A 279 -18.17 -27.01 1.35
C TYR A 279 -17.14 -27.34 0.27
N GLU A 280 -17.08 -28.60 -0.15
CA GLU A 280 -16.16 -29.10 -1.16
C GLU A 280 -16.40 -28.42 -2.51
N ASP A 281 -17.65 -28.29 -2.93
CA ASP A 281 -18.04 -27.60 -4.17
C ASP A 281 -17.72 -26.11 -4.10
N ALA A 282 -17.97 -25.45 -2.95
CA ALA A 282 -17.64 -24.04 -2.78
C ALA A 282 -16.13 -23.78 -2.88
N VAL A 283 -15.30 -24.64 -2.28
CA VAL A 283 -13.84 -24.55 -2.37
C VAL A 283 -13.38 -24.76 -3.82
N MET A 284 -13.91 -25.76 -4.51
CA MET A 284 -13.57 -26.02 -5.90
C MET A 284 -13.96 -24.84 -6.80
N ARG A 285 -15.18 -24.31 -6.69
CA ARG A 285 -15.64 -23.15 -7.46
C ARG A 285 -14.78 -21.91 -7.20
N LEU A 286 -14.39 -21.65 -5.97
CA LEU A 286 -13.49 -20.54 -5.63
C LEU A 286 -12.09 -20.72 -6.20
N GLN A 287 -11.56 -21.94 -6.24
CA GLN A 287 -10.28 -22.24 -6.88
C GLN A 287 -10.34 -21.98 -8.40
N GLU A 288 -11.39 -22.46 -9.08
CA GLU A 288 -11.61 -22.22 -10.52
C GLU A 288 -11.79 -20.72 -10.84
N ALA A 289 -12.41 -19.97 -9.91
CA ALA A 289 -12.65 -18.53 -10.01
C ALA A 289 -11.48 -17.68 -9.47
N CYS A 290 -10.30 -18.24 -9.25
CA CYS A 290 -9.14 -17.52 -8.70
C CYS A 290 -9.45 -16.74 -7.42
N GLY A 291 -10.35 -17.25 -6.57
CA GLY A 291 -10.77 -16.63 -5.32
C GLY A 291 -11.91 -15.59 -5.43
N HIS A 292 -12.41 -15.32 -6.62
CA HIS A 292 -13.49 -14.35 -6.83
C HIS A 292 -14.86 -14.95 -6.55
N VAL A 293 -15.50 -14.54 -5.44
CA VAL A 293 -16.83 -15.04 -5.03
C VAL A 293 -17.87 -14.81 -6.11
N ARG A 294 -17.87 -13.65 -6.77
CA ARG A 294 -18.87 -13.33 -7.82
C ARG A 294 -18.84 -14.33 -8.97
N GLU A 295 -17.66 -14.73 -9.39
CA GLU A 295 -17.49 -15.73 -10.46
C GLU A 295 -17.81 -17.13 -9.96
N ALA A 296 -17.43 -17.45 -8.71
CA ALA A 296 -17.68 -18.76 -8.10
C ALA A 296 -19.16 -19.09 -7.90
N ILE A 297 -20.03 -18.06 -7.76
CA ILE A 297 -21.49 -18.25 -7.57
C ILE A 297 -22.27 -18.23 -8.88
N MET A 298 -21.67 -17.87 -10.01
CA MET A 298 -22.35 -17.94 -11.32
C MET A 298 -22.55 -19.41 -11.70
N GLU A 299 -23.77 -19.74 -12.14
CA GLU A 299 -24.03 -21.03 -12.80
C GLU A 299 -23.27 -21.07 -14.12
N LYS A 300 -22.53 -22.17 -14.33
CA LYS A 300 -21.88 -22.43 -15.63
C LYS A 300 -22.87 -22.90 -16.67
#